data_1e3a3837e66966f79ec3900521aa11c4
#
_entry.id   1e3a3837e66966f79ec3900521aa11c4
#
_cell.length_a   1.000
_cell.length_b   1.000
_cell.length_c   1.000
_cell.angle_alpha   90.00
_cell.angle_beta   90.00
_cell.angle_gamma   90.00
#
_symmetry.space_group_name_H-M   'P 1'
#
loop_
_entity.id
_entity.type
_entity.pdbx_description
1 polymer ?
#
loop_
_entity_poly.entity_id
_entity_poly.type
_entity_poly.pdbx_seq_one_letter_code
_entity_poly.pdbx_strand_id
1 'polypeptide(L)'
;TLTRVVMSGSSTAQQVKGAVLFNSGNCTMINSTIKDSFVTRALFNTLYGVVYNEGSLKAVGCIFANNGGIKDSAIPVYKGTVNIYTVGEIDISYSAFLNNKPLAESYADFFADGGENICLDNNWWGSNKKPVNKSNVDKVNSWLMLVGSPEYSALNINESTDISAIWKSSSGKPVDISLFPIFDVSFNTWVNGTAQTITKKLDNGSAVISYNWTQKKGSYEVSISLWDFTQKVLVDVGKLVSNMTVSVNDINYTET
;
A
#
# COMPACT_ATOMS: atom_id res chain seq x y z
N THR A 1 -6.58 -7.17 24.22
CA THR A 1 -6.71 -6.21 23.09
C THR A 1 -5.65 -5.12 23.22
N LEU A 2 -5.00 -4.81 22.12
CA LEU A 2 -4.04 -3.71 21.97
C LEU A 2 -4.66 -2.65 21.05
N THR A 3 -4.88 -1.44 21.57
CA THR A 3 -5.52 -0.36 20.80
C THR A 3 -4.64 0.87 20.80
N ARG A 4 -4.32 1.39 19.62
CA ARG A 4 -3.47 2.57 19.42
C ARG A 4 -2.10 2.46 20.10
N VAL A 5 -1.53 1.27 20.08
CA VAL A 5 -0.20 0.98 20.65
C VAL A 5 0.86 1.09 19.56
N VAL A 6 1.98 1.69 19.87
CA VAL A 6 3.17 1.68 19.02
C VAL A 6 4.25 0.82 19.69
N MET A 7 4.69 -0.20 18.99
CA MET A 7 5.78 -1.09 19.38
C MET A 7 6.92 -0.92 18.38
N SER A 8 8.09 -0.52 18.82
CA SER A 8 9.20 -0.23 17.92
C SER A 8 10.56 -0.47 18.55
N GLY A 9 11.58 -0.61 17.70
CA GLY A 9 12.97 -0.68 18.11
C GLY A 9 13.37 -1.98 18.80
N SER A 10 12.56 -3.05 18.69
CA SER A 10 12.90 -4.35 19.25
C SER A 10 13.86 -5.10 18.33
N SER A 11 14.87 -5.74 18.92
CA SER A 11 15.73 -6.66 18.19
C SER A 11 15.97 -7.92 19.01
N THR A 12 16.08 -9.05 18.35
CA THR A 12 16.44 -10.31 18.99
C THR A 12 17.56 -11.01 18.24
N ALA A 13 18.54 -11.51 18.99
CA ALA A 13 19.69 -12.21 18.46
C ALA A 13 19.62 -13.73 18.63
N GLN A 14 18.53 -14.28 19.17
CA GLN A 14 18.39 -15.70 19.46
C GLN A 14 17.06 -16.25 18.94
N GLN A 15 16.89 -17.57 19.02
CA GLN A 15 15.66 -18.30 18.71
C GLN A 15 14.52 -17.91 19.67
N VAL A 16 13.94 -16.75 19.47
CA VAL A 16 12.82 -16.26 20.28
C VAL A 16 11.58 -16.19 19.39
N LYS A 17 10.51 -16.80 19.86
CA LYS A 17 9.19 -16.66 19.25
C LYS A 17 8.71 -15.21 19.42
N GLY A 18 8.69 -14.43 18.33
CA GLY A 18 8.22 -13.05 18.30
C GLY A 18 9.18 -12.04 18.96
N ALA A 19 9.87 -11.23 18.16
CA ALA A 19 10.74 -10.17 18.69
C ALA A 19 9.95 -9.07 19.42
N VAL A 20 8.70 -8.85 19.02
CA VAL A 20 7.81 -7.82 19.58
C VAL A 20 6.59 -8.43 20.22
N LEU A 21 5.96 -9.40 19.57
CA LEU A 21 4.73 -10.01 20.04
C LEU A 21 4.79 -11.53 19.88
N PHE A 22 4.61 -12.24 20.98
CA PHE A 22 4.28 -13.66 21.02
C PHE A 22 2.83 -13.83 21.47
N ASN A 23 2.01 -14.48 20.65
CA ASN A 23 0.60 -14.74 20.98
C ASN A 23 0.33 -16.24 21.01
N SER A 24 -0.02 -16.79 22.17
CA SER A 24 -0.45 -18.18 22.35
C SER A 24 -1.95 -18.29 22.71
N GLY A 25 -2.67 -17.19 22.74
CA GLY A 25 -4.09 -17.12 23.07
C GLY A 25 -4.87 -16.27 22.05
N ASN A 26 -5.80 -15.47 22.52
CA ASN A 26 -6.58 -14.55 21.67
C ASN A 26 -6.02 -13.13 21.78
N CYS A 27 -5.48 -12.61 20.70
CA CYS A 27 -5.00 -11.23 20.61
C CYS A 27 -5.78 -10.44 19.57
N THR A 28 -6.22 -9.24 19.92
CA THR A 28 -6.79 -8.27 18.99
C THR A 28 -5.96 -7.01 18.98
N MET A 29 -5.55 -6.55 17.81
CA MET A 29 -4.83 -5.30 17.58
C MET A 29 -5.72 -4.36 16.75
N ILE A 30 -5.89 -3.14 17.23
CA ILE A 30 -6.69 -2.12 16.54
C ILE A 30 -5.88 -0.83 16.43
N ASN A 31 -5.76 -0.28 15.21
CA ASN A 31 -5.08 0.99 14.95
C ASN A 31 -3.69 1.06 15.61
N SER A 32 -2.97 -0.04 15.61
CA SER A 32 -1.69 -0.18 16.28
C SER A 32 -0.55 -0.31 15.27
N THR A 33 0.66 0.04 15.70
CA THR A 33 1.85 0.03 14.83
C THR A 33 2.93 -0.86 15.39
N ILE A 34 3.47 -1.74 14.57
CA ILE A 34 4.72 -2.48 14.82
C ILE A 34 5.73 -2.03 13.76
N LYS A 35 6.82 -1.42 14.19
CA LYS A 35 7.80 -0.87 13.26
C LYS A 35 9.23 -0.93 13.77
N ASP A 36 10.18 -0.75 12.83
CA ASP A 36 11.60 -0.60 13.12
C ASP A 36 12.14 -1.74 14.02
N SER A 37 11.63 -2.96 13.82
CA SER A 37 11.95 -4.11 14.65
C SER A 37 12.62 -5.20 13.82
N PHE A 38 13.61 -5.88 14.42
CA PHE A 38 14.52 -6.74 13.68
C PHE A 38 14.69 -8.11 14.34
N VAL A 39 14.78 -9.14 13.49
CA VAL A 39 15.25 -10.48 13.89
C VAL A 39 16.68 -10.62 13.42
N THR A 40 17.65 -10.66 14.35
CA THR A 40 19.08 -10.55 14.02
C THR A 40 19.81 -11.87 13.84
N ARG A 41 19.26 -12.99 14.30
CA ARG A 41 19.85 -14.32 14.14
C ARG A 41 18.80 -15.41 14.11
N ALA A 42 18.77 -16.17 13.01
CA ALA A 42 18.12 -17.47 12.98
C ALA A 42 19.20 -18.56 13.05
N LEU A 43 19.38 -19.17 14.22
CA LEU A 43 20.16 -20.38 14.32
C LEU A 43 19.26 -21.58 13.96
N PHE A 44 19.71 -22.47 13.04
CA PHE A 44 19.05 -23.72 12.71
C PHE A 44 17.63 -23.65 12.09
N ASN A 45 17.52 -23.10 10.90
CA ASN A 45 16.32 -23.24 10.03
C ASN A 45 14.96 -22.82 10.62
N THR A 46 14.91 -22.05 11.68
CA THR A 46 13.67 -21.57 12.28
C THR A 46 13.66 -20.05 12.30
N LEU A 47 12.94 -19.45 11.37
CA LEU A 47 12.63 -18.04 11.40
C LEU A 47 11.32 -17.83 12.14
N TYR A 48 11.42 -17.12 13.22
CA TYR A 48 10.26 -16.57 13.90
C TYR A 48 10.17 -15.08 13.55
N GLY A 49 8.96 -14.60 13.17
CA GLY A 49 8.75 -13.21 12.80
C GLY A 49 8.90 -12.24 13.97
N VAL A 50 8.81 -10.97 13.66
CA VAL A 50 8.66 -9.90 14.65
C VAL A 50 7.39 -10.14 15.48
N VAL A 51 6.34 -10.63 14.85
CA VAL A 51 5.14 -11.20 15.48
C VAL A 51 5.14 -12.71 15.26
N TYR A 52 4.99 -13.47 16.33
CA TYR A 52 4.80 -14.92 16.29
C TYR A 52 3.44 -15.30 16.88
N ASN A 53 2.60 -15.95 16.10
CA ASN A 53 1.24 -16.31 16.50
C ASN A 53 1.03 -17.83 16.52
N GLU A 54 0.73 -18.37 17.71
CA GLU A 54 0.29 -19.75 17.92
C GLU A 54 -1.21 -19.86 18.18
N GLY A 55 -1.85 -18.76 18.57
CA GLY A 55 -3.27 -18.71 18.92
C GLY A 55 -4.12 -18.06 17.82
N SER A 56 -5.05 -17.22 18.20
CA SER A 56 -5.87 -16.43 17.29
C SER A 56 -5.45 -14.96 17.34
N LEU A 57 -5.03 -14.40 16.21
CA LEU A 57 -4.65 -12.99 16.08
C LEU A 57 -5.59 -12.29 15.10
N LYS A 58 -6.24 -11.23 15.58
CA LYS A 58 -6.99 -10.30 14.76
C LYS A 58 -6.29 -8.94 14.73
N ALA A 59 -6.04 -8.37 13.55
CA ALA A 59 -5.47 -7.04 13.39
C ALA A 59 -6.27 -6.21 12.39
N VAL A 60 -6.73 -5.03 12.81
CA VAL A 60 -7.51 -4.12 11.97
C VAL A 60 -6.92 -2.72 12.06
N GLY A 61 -6.71 -2.06 10.92
CA GLY A 61 -6.18 -0.70 10.89
C GLY A 61 -4.73 -0.58 11.37
N CYS A 62 -3.95 -1.64 11.30
CA CYS A 62 -2.60 -1.69 11.86
C CYS A 62 -1.55 -1.34 10.79
N ILE A 63 -0.39 -0.89 11.27
CA ILE A 63 0.78 -0.61 10.44
C ILE A 63 1.92 -1.53 10.83
N PHE A 64 2.46 -2.26 9.86
CA PHE A 64 3.65 -3.09 9.99
C PHE A 64 4.73 -2.51 9.06
N ALA A 65 5.69 -1.77 9.61
CA ALA A 65 6.59 -0.95 8.80
C ALA A 65 8.06 -1.08 9.18
N ASN A 66 8.95 -1.08 8.17
CA ASN A 66 10.39 -1.12 8.36
C ASN A 66 10.89 -2.27 9.23
N ASN A 67 10.11 -3.34 9.32
CA ASN A 67 10.55 -4.53 10.03
C ASN A 67 11.48 -5.35 9.14
N GLY A 68 12.45 -6.01 9.73
CA GLY A 68 13.44 -6.69 8.92
C GLY A 68 14.21 -7.77 9.62
N GLY A 69 15.05 -8.42 8.83
CA GLY A 69 16.08 -9.32 9.32
C GLY A 69 17.47 -8.77 8.98
N ILE A 70 18.39 -8.87 9.91
CA ILE A 70 19.81 -8.64 9.67
C ILE A 70 20.44 -9.98 9.33
N LYS A 71 20.90 -10.12 8.11
CA LYS A 71 21.62 -11.34 7.68
C LYS A 71 22.95 -11.42 8.42
N ASP A 72 23.09 -12.42 9.31
CA ASP A 72 24.42 -12.90 9.65
C ASP A 72 24.88 -13.83 8.50
N SER A 73 26.00 -13.50 7.89
CA SER A 73 26.45 -14.06 6.61
C SER A 73 26.76 -15.56 6.61
N ALA A 74 26.63 -16.22 7.73
CA ALA A 74 27.11 -17.60 7.94
C ALA A 74 26.03 -18.68 7.87
N ILE A 75 24.72 -18.34 7.89
CA ILE A 75 23.67 -19.35 8.01
C ILE A 75 22.60 -19.13 6.93
N PRO A 76 22.33 -20.13 6.07
CA PRO A 76 21.22 -20.06 5.12
C PRO A 76 19.88 -20.12 5.86
N VAL A 77 19.00 -19.20 5.53
CA VAL A 77 17.64 -19.12 6.06
C VAL A 77 16.70 -19.65 4.99
N TYR A 78 16.02 -20.74 5.25
CA TYR A 78 15.24 -21.45 4.22
C TYR A 78 13.73 -21.25 4.31
N LYS A 79 13.19 -20.78 5.43
CA LYS A 79 11.72 -20.60 5.61
C LYS A 79 11.40 -19.48 6.58
N GLY A 80 10.22 -18.88 6.42
CA GLY A 80 9.64 -17.96 7.36
C GLY A 80 9.54 -16.52 6.86
N THR A 81 9.24 -15.62 7.75
CA THR A 81 9.11 -14.19 7.47
C THR A 81 9.80 -13.37 8.54
N VAL A 82 10.12 -12.13 8.19
CA VAL A 82 10.67 -11.18 9.17
C VAL A 82 9.58 -10.41 9.91
N ASN A 83 8.34 -10.41 9.41
CA ASN A 83 7.27 -9.66 10.05
C ASN A 83 6.30 -10.56 10.84
N ILE A 84 5.39 -11.26 10.21
CA ILE A 84 4.40 -12.08 10.91
C ILE A 84 4.56 -13.55 10.54
N TYR A 85 4.87 -14.37 11.54
CA TYR A 85 4.88 -15.82 11.43
C TYR A 85 3.71 -16.40 12.22
N THR A 86 2.93 -17.29 11.60
CA THR A 86 1.79 -17.91 12.27
C THR A 86 1.74 -19.43 12.07
N VAL A 87 1.37 -20.14 13.12
CA VAL A 87 0.92 -21.53 13.09
C VAL A 87 -0.54 -21.64 13.54
N GLY A 88 -1.13 -20.53 14.00
CA GLY A 88 -2.50 -20.42 14.46
C GLY A 88 -3.40 -19.66 13.48
N GLU A 89 -4.57 -19.26 13.97
CA GLU A 89 -5.55 -18.50 13.19
C GLU A 89 -5.12 -17.04 13.05
N ILE A 90 -5.44 -16.43 11.90
CA ILE A 90 -5.13 -15.03 11.69
C ILE A 90 -6.16 -14.34 10.80
N ASP A 91 -6.58 -13.13 11.21
CA ASP A 91 -7.43 -12.22 10.47
C ASP A 91 -6.79 -10.83 10.50
N ILE A 92 -6.15 -10.44 9.38
CA ILE A 92 -5.57 -9.10 9.23
C ILE A 92 -6.28 -8.42 8.07
N SER A 93 -6.91 -7.28 8.37
CA SER A 93 -7.63 -6.49 7.38
C SER A 93 -7.40 -5.00 7.59
N TYR A 94 -7.58 -4.22 6.52
CA TYR A 94 -7.42 -2.77 6.55
C TYR A 94 -6.10 -2.32 7.17
N SER A 95 -5.05 -3.09 6.99
CA SER A 95 -3.72 -2.86 7.56
C SER A 95 -2.70 -2.63 6.47
N ALA A 96 -1.58 -1.99 6.80
CA ALA A 96 -0.53 -1.67 5.87
C ALA A 96 0.77 -2.40 6.18
N PHE A 97 1.38 -3.01 5.16
CA PHE A 97 2.69 -3.63 5.18
C PHE A 97 3.65 -2.79 4.35
N LEU A 98 4.57 -2.10 5.01
CA LEU A 98 5.37 -1.04 4.41
C LEU A 98 6.85 -1.28 4.60
N ASN A 99 7.61 -1.30 3.52
CA ASN A 99 9.07 -1.35 3.53
C ASN A 99 9.67 -2.43 4.44
N ASN A 100 8.97 -3.56 4.61
CA ASN A 100 9.52 -4.69 5.34
C ASN A 100 10.54 -5.42 4.45
N LYS A 101 11.69 -5.75 5.01
CA LYS A 101 12.82 -6.33 4.25
C LYS A 101 12.97 -7.80 4.60
N PRO A 102 12.87 -8.71 3.60
CA PRO A 102 13.09 -10.12 3.85
C PRO A 102 14.56 -10.42 4.18
N LEU A 103 14.77 -11.43 4.99
CA LEU A 103 16.01 -12.18 4.92
C LEU A 103 16.03 -12.95 3.59
N ALA A 104 17.21 -13.23 3.03
CA ALA A 104 17.33 -13.98 1.78
C ALA A 104 16.40 -15.20 1.79
N GLU A 105 15.66 -15.43 0.72
CA GLU A 105 14.72 -16.54 0.50
C GLU A 105 13.48 -16.60 1.44
N SER A 106 13.27 -15.62 2.33
CA SER A 106 12.09 -15.55 3.18
C SER A 106 11.07 -14.53 2.65
N TYR A 107 9.84 -14.66 3.13
CA TYR A 107 8.79 -13.68 2.83
C TYR A 107 8.96 -12.45 3.72
N ALA A 108 8.72 -11.25 3.17
CA ALA A 108 8.92 -10.02 3.91
C ALA A 108 7.85 -9.80 4.98
N ASP A 109 6.59 -10.10 4.64
CA ASP A 109 5.46 -9.62 5.41
C ASP A 109 4.74 -10.71 6.19
N PHE A 110 4.50 -11.87 5.59
CA PHE A 110 3.68 -12.90 6.20
C PHE A 110 4.10 -14.31 5.83
N PHE A 111 4.13 -15.21 6.81
CA PHE A 111 4.33 -16.63 6.60
C PHE A 111 3.44 -17.45 7.52
N ALA A 112 2.66 -18.36 6.94
CA ALA A 112 1.89 -19.36 7.65
C ALA A 112 2.58 -20.72 7.52
N ASP A 113 2.85 -21.35 8.67
CA ASP A 113 3.35 -22.73 8.76
C ASP A 113 2.24 -23.61 9.34
N GLY A 114 1.22 -23.88 8.53
CA GLY A 114 -0.04 -24.45 8.95
C GLY A 114 -1.10 -23.38 9.24
N GLY A 115 -2.20 -23.79 9.88
CA GLY A 115 -3.32 -22.93 10.17
C GLY A 115 -4.42 -23.00 9.09
N GLU A 116 -5.68 -23.15 9.51
CA GLU A 116 -6.81 -23.33 8.59
C GLU A 116 -7.51 -22.00 8.29
N ASN A 117 -7.55 -21.07 9.25
CA ASN A 117 -8.32 -19.83 9.19
C ASN A 117 -7.37 -18.64 9.00
N ILE A 118 -6.99 -18.39 7.74
CA ILE A 118 -6.13 -17.27 7.38
C ILE A 118 -6.90 -16.32 6.47
N CYS A 119 -7.10 -15.07 6.92
CA CYS A 119 -7.67 -13.98 6.16
C CYS A 119 -6.68 -12.81 6.11
N LEU A 120 -6.32 -12.36 4.90
CA LEU A 120 -5.39 -11.26 4.66
C LEU A 120 -5.97 -10.25 3.66
N ASP A 121 -7.28 -10.16 3.57
CA ASP A 121 -7.96 -9.33 2.58
C ASP A 121 -7.98 -7.84 2.96
N ASN A 122 -8.09 -7.00 1.94
CA ASN A 122 -8.18 -5.53 2.08
C ASN A 122 -7.00 -4.88 2.80
N ASN A 123 -5.81 -5.44 2.70
CA ASN A 123 -4.58 -4.82 3.19
C ASN A 123 -3.83 -4.09 2.07
N TRP A 124 -3.03 -3.09 2.43
CA TRP A 124 -2.06 -2.44 1.56
C TRP A 124 -0.69 -3.10 1.69
N TRP A 125 -0.13 -3.56 0.58
CA TRP A 125 1.14 -4.31 0.54
C TRP A 125 2.30 -3.50 -0.05
N GLY A 126 2.23 -2.16 0.05
CA GLY A 126 3.24 -1.26 -0.48
C GLY A 126 3.21 -1.10 -2.01
N SER A 127 2.22 -1.66 -2.69
CA SER A 127 2.05 -1.51 -4.14
C SER A 127 0.62 -1.82 -4.59
N ASN A 128 0.27 -1.38 -5.81
CA ASN A 128 -1.03 -1.69 -6.43
C ASN A 128 -1.11 -3.11 -7.01
N LYS A 129 -0.01 -3.86 -6.99
CA LYS A 129 0.04 -5.22 -7.53
C LYS A 129 -0.40 -6.23 -6.47
N LYS A 130 -0.88 -7.40 -6.93
CA LYS A 130 -1.10 -8.54 -6.04
C LYS A 130 0.18 -8.84 -5.24
N PRO A 131 0.10 -9.11 -3.93
CA PRO A 131 1.27 -9.31 -3.07
C PRO A 131 1.95 -10.66 -3.31
N VAL A 132 2.51 -10.84 -4.50
CA VAL A 132 3.34 -11.99 -4.84
C VAL A 132 4.67 -11.87 -4.09
N ASN A 133 5.18 -12.95 -3.51
CA ASN A 133 6.41 -12.99 -2.71
C ASN A 133 6.39 -12.15 -1.41
N LYS A 134 5.24 -11.62 -1.01
CA LYS A 134 5.07 -10.94 0.28
C LYS A 134 4.52 -11.89 1.35
N SER A 135 3.86 -12.93 0.91
CA SER A 135 3.24 -13.97 1.72
C SER A 135 3.37 -15.33 1.01
N ASN A 136 3.46 -16.42 1.79
CA ASN A 136 3.34 -17.79 1.28
C ASN A 136 1.88 -18.24 1.13
N VAL A 137 0.92 -17.37 1.43
CA VAL A 137 -0.51 -17.67 1.36
C VAL A 137 -1.06 -17.17 0.03
N ASP A 138 -1.51 -18.09 -0.81
CA ASP A 138 -2.13 -17.76 -2.11
C ASP A 138 -3.54 -17.16 -1.98
N LYS A 139 -4.10 -17.14 -0.78
CA LYS A 139 -5.50 -16.77 -0.48
C LYS A 139 -5.71 -15.28 -0.19
N VAL A 140 -4.89 -14.38 -0.75
CA VAL A 140 -5.22 -12.95 -0.73
C VAL A 140 -6.19 -12.68 -1.87
N ASN A 141 -7.49 -12.53 -1.55
CA ASN A 141 -8.55 -12.37 -2.55
C ASN A 141 -8.73 -10.90 -2.96
N SER A 142 -8.41 -9.98 -2.06
CA SER A 142 -8.48 -8.54 -2.31
C SER A 142 -7.37 -7.79 -1.58
N TRP A 143 -6.90 -6.72 -2.19
CA TRP A 143 -5.94 -5.80 -1.58
C TRP A 143 -6.31 -4.35 -1.90
N LEU A 144 -5.81 -3.42 -1.10
CA LEU A 144 -5.99 -2.00 -1.35
C LEU A 144 -5.00 -1.52 -2.41
N MET A 145 -5.44 -0.55 -3.20
CA MET A 145 -4.65 0.13 -4.23
C MET A 145 -4.79 1.63 -4.05
N LEU A 146 -3.68 2.35 -4.09
CA LEU A 146 -3.71 3.81 -4.17
C LEU A 146 -3.78 4.21 -5.65
N VAL A 147 -4.90 4.81 -6.05
CA VAL A 147 -5.17 5.18 -7.44
C VAL A 147 -5.18 6.70 -7.58
N GLY A 148 -4.26 7.22 -8.38
CA GLY A 148 -4.23 8.62 -8.77
C GLY A 148 -4.97 8.86 -10.07
N SER A 149 -5.74 9.94 -10.14
CA SER A 149 -6.39 10.37 -11.37
C SER A 149 -6.62 11.88 -11.41
N PRO A 150 -6.52 12.53 -12.58
CA PRO A 150 -7.00 13.89 -12.76
C PRO A 150 -8.52 13.85 -12.97
N GLU A 151 -9.20 14.93 -12.59
CA GLU A 151 -10.62 15.13 -12.96
C GLU A 151 -10.75 15.28 -14.48
N TYR A 152 -9.87 16.13 -15.06
CA TYR A 152 -9.75 16.30 -16.50
C TYR A 152 -8.33 15.96 -16.94
N SER A 153 -8.19 15.01 -17.85
CA SER A 153 -6.90 14.60 -18.41
C SER A 153 -6.40 15.50 -19.54
N ALA A 154 -7.24 16.37 -20.08
CA ALA A 154 -6.92 17.36 -21.10
C ALA A 154 -7.53 18.72 -20.74
N LEU A 155 -6.72 19.79 -20.84
CA LEU A 155 -7.06 21.14 -20.45
C LEU A 155 -6.68 22.15 -21.54
N ASN A 156 -7.38 23.27 -21.57
CA ASN A 156 -6.89 24.45 -22.25
C ASN A 156 -5.82 25.17 -21.41
N ILE A 157 -5.05 26.05 -22.06
CA ILE A 157 -4.11 26.92 -21.33
C ILE A 157 -4.92 27.79 -20.36
N ASN A 158 -4.43 27.95 -19.14
CA ASN A 158 -5.04 28.65 -17.99
C ASN A 158 -6.25 27.94 -17.34
N GLU A 159 -6.56 26.71 -17.70
CA GLU A 159 -7.52 25.91 -16.94
C GLU A 159 -6.82 25.15 -15.80
N SER A 160 -7.59 24.78 -14.79
CA SER A 160 -7.16 23.95 -13.67
C SER A 160 -7.87 22.61 -13.67
N THR A 161 -7.26 21.63 -13.03
CA THR A 161 -7.89 20.34 -12.75
C THR A 161 -7.58 19.89 -11.34
N ASP A 162 -8.48 19.15 -10.75
CA ASP A 162 -8.21 18.47 -9.51
C ASP A 162 -7.51 17.13 -9.79
N ILE A 163 -6.47 16.86 -9.01
CA ILE A 163 -5.76 15.59 -9.04
C ILE A 163 -6.01 14.89 -7.71
N SER A 164 -6.60 13.71 -7.79
CA SER A 164 -6.97 12.92 -6.63
C SER A 164 -6.04 11.72 -6.44
N ALA A 165 -5.83 11.33 -5.20
CA ALA A 165 -5.29 10.05 -4.78
C ALA A 165 -6.34 9.36 -3.90
N ILE A 166 -6.78 8.15 -4.28
CA ILE A 166 -7.93 7.50 -3.66
C ILE A 166 -7.61 6.02 -3.40
N TRP A 167 -7.96 5.52 -2.22
CA TRP A 167 -7.94 4.09 -1.95
C TRP A 167 -9.06 3.36 -2.66
N LYS A 168 -8.72 2.29 -3.36
CA LYS A 168 -9.66 1.38 -4.01
C LYS A 168 -9.34 -0.07 -3.69
N SER A 169 -10.36 -0.93 -3.68
CA SER A 169 -10.12 -2.38 -3.62
C SER A 169 -9.78 -2.94 -4.98
N SER A 170 -8.85 -3.88 -5.03
CA SER A 170 -8.53 -4.65 -6.24
C SER A 170 -9.72 -5.49 -6.74
N SER A 171 -10.66 -5.81 -5.87
CA SER A 171 -11.89 -6.52 -6.23
C SER A 171 -12.94 -5.64 -6.90
N GLY A 172 -12.76 -4.31 -6.94
CA GLY A 172 -13.73 -3.34 -7.40
C GLY A 172 -14.93 -3.13 -6.47
N LYS A 173 -15.00 -3.86 -5.35
CA LYS A 173 -16.08 -3.71 -4.36
C LYS A 173 -15.78 -2.52 -3.44
N PRO A 174 -16.82 -1.83 -2.94
CA PRO A 174 -16.66 -0.83 -1.89
C PRO A 174 -15.96 -1.43 -0.66
N VAL A 175 -15.09 -0.66 -0.04
CA VAL A 175 -14.41 -1.00 1.22
C VAL A 175 -14.68 0.07 2.26
N ASP A 176 -14.77 -0.32 3.51
CA ASP A 176 -14.86 0.64 4.62
C ASP A 176 -13.48 1.19 4.95
N ILE A 177 -13.10 2.23 4.22
CA ILE A 177 -11.78 2.82 4.34
C ILE A 177 -11.57 3.55 5.68
N SER A 178 -12.62 3.79 6.46
CA SER A 178 -12.50 4.39 7.81
C SER A 178 -11.71 3.51 8.77
N LEU A 179 -11.63 2.22 8.49
CA LEU A 179 -10.84 1.25 9.23
C LEU A 179 -9.35 1.28 8.88
N PHE A 180 -8.98 1.91 7.76
CA PHE A 180 -7.61 1.95 7.28
C PHE A 180 -6.83 3.12 7.87
N PRO A 181 -5.51 2.98 8.16
CA PRO A 181 -4.71 4.08 8.69
C PRO A 181 -4.67 5.29 7.77
N ILE A 182 -4.67 6.48 8.36
CA ILE A 182 -4.50 7.73 7.62
C ILE A 182 -3.01 7.92 7.32
N PHE A 183 -2.69 8.15 6.06
CA PHE A 183 -1.33 8.42 5.59
C PHE A 183 -1.23 9.82 4.98
N ASP A 184 -0.03 10.38 5.04
CA ASP A 184 0.34 11.55 4.25
C ASP A 184 0.79 11.08 2.86
N VAL A 185 0.17 11.63 1.81
CA VAL A 185 0.54 11.40 0.41
C VAL A 185 1.13 12.66 -0.19
N SER A 186 2.19 12.51 -0.97
CA SER A 186 2.86 13.63 -1.64
C SER A 186 2.56 13.66 -3.13
N PHE A 187 2.15 14.84 -3.61
CA PHE A 187 1.99 15.14 -5.03
C PHE A 187 3.20 15.94 -5.49
N ASN A 188 4.02 15.36 -6.34
CA ASN A 188 5.25 15.96 -6.85
C ASN A 188 5.06 16.31 -8.32
N THR A 189 5.41 17.54 -8.69
CA THR A 189 5.27 18.06 -10.05
C THR A 189 6.31 19.12 -10.36
N TRP A 190 6.40 19.49 -11.63
CA TRP A 190 7.28 20.54 -12.11
C TRP A 190 6.45 21.70 -12.65
N VAL A 191 6.66 22.88 -12.09
CA VAL A 191 6.04 24.12 -12.55
C VAL A 191 7.13 25.09 -12.93
N ASN A 192 7.14 25.54 -14.19
CA ASN A 192 8.15 26.46 -14.72
C ASN A 192 9.59 26.00 -14.52
N GLY A 193 9.84 24.67 -14.59
CA GLY A 193 11.17 24.12 -14.33
C GLY A 193 11.55 24.02 -12.86
N THR A 194 10.62 24.32 -11.94
CA THR A 194 10.81 24.17 -10.51
C THR A 194 10.00 23.01 -9.97
N ALA A 195 10.65 22.13 -9.22
CA ALA A 195 9.97 21.03 -8.53
C ALA A 195 9.09 21.59 -7.40
N GLN A 196 7.88 21.09 -7.32
CA GLN A 196 6.92 21.39 -6.25
C GLN A 196 6.40 20.10 -5.62
N THR A 197 6.31 20.08 -4.30
CA THR A 197 5.74 18.98 -3.54
C THR A 197 4.62 19.51 -2.67
N ILE A 198 3.43 18.92 -2.80
CA ILE A 198 2.27 19.22 -1.97
C ILE A 198 1.93 17.94 -1.21
N THR A 199 1.96 17.99 0.13
CA THR A 199 1.60 16.86 0.97
C THR A 199 0.19 17.03 1.52
N LYS A 200 -0.62 15.99 1.43
CA LYS A 200 -1.99 15.93 1.93
C LYS A 200 -2.23 14.63 2.69
N LYS A 201 -3.13 14.68 3.67
CA LYS A 201 -3.62 13.47 4.33
C LYS A 201 -4.65 12.76 3.45
N LEU A 202 -4.54 11.44 3.37
CA LEU A 202 -5.57 10.56 2.79
C LEU A 202 -6.71 10.40 3.81
N ASP A 203 -7.42 11.50 4.06
CA ASP A 203 -8.56 11.51 4.98
C ASP A 203 -9.80 10.90 4.28
N ASN A 204 -10.55 10.08 5.00
CA ASN A 204 -11.66 9.32 4.42
C ASN A 204 -11.30 8.60 3.10
N GLY A 205 -10.04 8.15 3.00
CA GLY A 205 -9.54 7.38 1.87
C GLY A 205 -9.19 8.19 0.63
N SER A 206 -9.20 9.51 0.69
CA SER A 206 -8.88 10.37 -0.44
C SER A 206 -8.04 11.58 -0.06
N ALA A 207 -7.24 12.05 -1.00
CA ALA A 207 -6.57 13.33 -0.97
C ALA A 207 -6.69 14.01 -2.32
N VAL A 208 -6.91 15.31 -2.34
CA VAL A 208 -7.10 16.08 -3.58
C VAL A 208 -6.23 17.33 -3.54
N ILE A 209 -5.61 17.64 -4.66
CA ILE A 209 -4.97 18.93 -4.91
C ILE A 209 -5.59 19.58 -6.14
N SER A 210 -5.78 20.90 -6.11
CA SER A 210 -6.16 21.66 -7.29
C SER A 210 -4.90 22.19 -7.96
N TYR A 211 -4.74 21.94 -9.24
CA TYR A 211 -3.55 22.27 -9.99
C TYR A 211 -3.88 23.18 -11.18
N ASN A 212 -3.20 24.31 -11.28
CA ASN A 212 -3.38 25.28 -12.35
C ASN A 212 -2.20 25.19 -13.33
N TRP A 213 -2.48 24.72 -14.54
CA TRP A 213 -1.52 24.52 -15.64
C TRP A 213 -1.44 25.76 -16.54
N THR A 214 -0.92 26.83 -16.02
CA THR A 214 -1.07 28.13 -16.68
C THR A 214 -0.20 28.37 -17.90
N GLN A 215 0.71 27.47 -18.31
CA GLN A 215 1.87 28.08 -18.92
C GLN A 215 2.18 27.71 -20.36
N LYS A 216 2.16 26.50 -20.75
CA LYS A 216 2.54 26.09 -22.09
C LYS A 216 1.83 24.81 -22.50
N LYS A 217 1.57 24.74 -23.80
CA LYS A 217 1.13 23.48 -24.42
C LYS A 217 2.13 22.36 -24.14
N GLY A 218 1.64 21.23 -23.66
CA GLY A 218 2.46 20.07 -23.35
C GLY A 218 1.78 19.02 -22.49
N SER A 219 2.47 17.92 -22.22
CA SER A 219 2.06 16.91 -21.26
C SER A 219 2.80 17.12 -19.95
N TYR A 220 2.06 17.16 -18.86
CA TYR A 220 2.59 17.39 -17.51
C TYR A 220 2.38 16.15 -16.67
N GLU A 221 3.40 15.77 -15.95
CA GLU A 221 3.39 14.63 -15.04
C GLU A 221 3.26 15.11 -13.60
N VAL A 222 2.33 14.51 -12.86
CA VAL A 222 2.27 14.58 -11.40
C VAL A 222 2.54 13.20 -10.83
N SER A 223 3.58 13.09 -10.02
CA SER A 223 3.90 11.86 -9.31
C SER A 223 3.23 11.87 -7.95
N ILE A 224 2.42 10.86 -7.67
CA ILE A 224 1.76 10.64 -6.37
C ILE A 224 2.56 9.61 -5.62
N SER A 225 3.11 9.98 -4.46
CA SER A 225 4.02 9.12 -3.70
C SER A 225 3.49 8.86 -2.29
N LEU A 226 3.60 7.59 -1.89
CA LEU A 226 3.31 7.13 -0.53
C LEU A 226 4.38 6.11 -0.15
N TRP A 227 5.24 6.43 0.81
CA TRP A 227 6.42 5.63 1.14
C TRP A 227 7.25 5.35 -0.13
N ASP A 228 7.61 4.10 -0.39
CA ASP A 228 8.37 3.69 -1.57
C ASP A 228 7.51 3.51 -2.83
N PHE A 229 6.18 3.67 -2.71
CA PHE A 229 5.27 3.59 -3.84
C PHE A 229 5.14 4.93 -4.54
N THR A 230 5.20 4.92 -5.86
CA THR A 230 4.95 6.11 -6.69
C THR A 230 4.11 5.73 -7.91
N GLN A 231 3.09 6.53 -8.17
CA GLN A 231 2.25 6.47 -9.37
C GLN A 231 2.34 7.79 -10.12
N LYS A 232 2.34 7.73 -11.45
CA LYS A 232 2.36 8.89 -12.33
C LYS A 232 0.97 9.13 -12.91
N VAL A 233 0.58 10.40 -12.92
CA VAL A 233 -0.65 10.92 -13.53
C VAL A 233 -0.25 11.92 -14.58
N LEU A 234 -0.81 11.82 -15.79
CA LEU A 234 -0.53 12.73 -16.91
C LEU A 234 -1.72 13.63 -17.15
N VAL A 235 -1.44 14.91 -17.42
CA VAL A 235 -2.41 15.92 -17.86
C VAL A 235 -1.88 16.60 -19.10
N ASP A 236 -2.64 16.60 -20.17
CA ASP A 236 -2.31 17.26 -21.43
C ASP A 236 -2.90 18.67 -21.45
N VAL A 237 -2.08 19.68 -21.72
CA VAL A 237 -2.48 21.07 -21.80
C VAL A 237 -2.36 21.58 -23.25
N GLY A 238 -3.41 22.20 -23.76
CA GLY A 238 -3.46 22.78 -25.10
C GLY A 238 -3.39 21.74 -26.22
N LYS A 239 -3.58 20.47 -25.93
CA LYS A 239 -3.98 19.49 -26.93
C LYS A 239 -5.47 19.66 -27.14
N LEU A 240 -5.84 20.48 -28.11
CA LEU A 240 -7.19 20.43 -28.67
C LEU A 240 -7.50 18.97 -28.99
N VAL A 241 -8.65 18.47 -28.54
CA VAL A 241 -9.24 17.25 -29.11
C VAL A 241 -9.58 17.61 -30.57
N SER A 242 -8.56 17.62 -31.43
CA SER A 242 -8.77 17.67 -32.86
C SER A 242 -9.25 16.28 -33.23
N ASN A 243 -10.53 16.13 -33.33
CA ASN A 243 -11.32 15.26 -34.20
C ASN A 243 -12.61 14.86 -33.49
N MET A 244 -13.46 15.88 -33.22
CA MET A 244 -14.88 15.62 -33.27
C MET A 244 -15.27 15.76 -34.73
N THR A 245 -15.18 14.68 -35.50
CA THR A 245 -15.83 14.61 -36.80
C THR A 245 -17.31 14.44 -36.50
N VAL A 246 -18.05 15.54 -36.43
CA VAL A 246 -19.50 15.50 -36.49
C VAL A 246 -19.80 15.22 -37.96
N SER A 247 -20.01 13.97 -38.34
CA SER A 247 -20.65 13.66 -39.61
C SER A 247 -22.11 14.00 -39.46
N VAL A 248 -22.49 15.19 -39.95
CA VAL A 248 -23.88 15.54 -40.20
C VAL A 248 -24.22 14.71 -41.44
N ASN A 249 -24.98 13.62 -41.28
CA ASN A 249 -25.59 12.95 -42.39
C ASN A 249 -26.54 13.99 -43.03
N ASP A 250 -26.34 14.23 -44.32
CA ASP A 250 -27.17 15.11 -45.15
C ASP A 250 -28.64 14.75 -44.97
N ILE A 251 -29.40 15.62 -44.33
CA ILE A 251 -30.86 15.56 -44.34
C ILE A 251 -31.28 16.13 -45.68
N ASN A 252 -31.58 15.27 -46.65
CA ASN A 252 -32.20 15.68 -47.90
C ASN A 252 -33.62 16.15 -47.59
N TYR A 253 -33.82 17.46 -47.55
CA TYR A 253 -35.15 18.06 -47.64
C TYR A 253 -35.58 18.00 -49.11
N THR A 254 -36.49 17.09 -49.42
CA THR A 254 -37.30 17.20 -50.65
C THR A 254 -38.46 18.11 -50.33
N GLU A 255 -38.43 19.36 -50.84
CA GLU A 255 -39.61 20.24 -50.91
C GLU A 255 -40.60 19.62 -51.89
N THR A 256 -41.84 19.41 -51.44
CA THR A 256 -43.03 19.19 -52.29
C THR A 256 -43.91 20.38 -52.24
#